data_120fc2c8d8c50e43d14872d0e672450b
#
_entry.id   120fc2c8d8c50e43d14872d0e672450b
#
_cell.length_a   1.000
_cell.length_b   1.000
_cell.length_c   1.000
_cell.angle_alpha   90.00
_cell.angle_beta   90.00
_cell.angle_gamma   90.00
#
_symmetry.space_group_name_H-M   'P 1'
#
loop_
_entity.id
_entity.type
_entity.pdbx_description
1 polymer ?
#
loop_
_entity_poly.entity_id
_entity_poly.type
_entity_poly.pdbx_seq_one_letter_code
_entity_poly.pdbx_strand_id
1 'polypeptide(L)'
;MDLEKAIKLRRTIHSFSQKKVTENIIERAIELANYAPCHRLTFPWRFTNISRSQRELLAKLAIEIKVGDRTIDTALQAKINSKILDPSHLIVATQIIANDQKNRLEDYAACSCAIQNLLLSLIDEGVGSKWSTGRLTTHEKTYEIVNIDPSLEEIIGFIWVGYGIPPSKINRPTVKSIFRRNDE
;
A
#
# COMPACT_ATOMS: atom_id res chain seq x y z
N MET A 1 15.42 14.44 4.44
CA MET A 1 15.31 14.99 3.04
C MET A 1 14.34 16.17 3.10
N ASP A 2 14.44 17.17 2.19
CA ASP A 2 13.38 18.18 2.13
C ASP A 2 12.11 17.61 1.48
N LEU A 3 10.95 18.24 1.78
CA LEU A 3 9.64 17.75 1.37
C LEU A 3 9.48 17.68 -0.16
N GLU A 4 9.95 18.70 -0.88
CA GLU A 4 9.83 18.75 -2.34
C GLU A 4 10.58 17.58 -2.99
N LYS A 5 11.79 17.32 -2.50
CA LYS A 5 12.63 16.21 -2.96
C LYS A 5 11.97 14.86 -2.66
N ALA A 6 11.40 14.66 -1.46
CA ALA A 6 10.69 13.45 -1.09
C ALA A 6 9.51 13.19 -2.04
N ILE A 7 8.68 14.20 -2.29
CA ILE A 7 7.54 14.11 -3.21
C ILE A 7 8.00 13.77 -4.65
N LYS A 8 9.05 14.43 -5.13
CA LYS A 8 9.58 14.23 -6.49
C LYS A 8 10.28 12.89 -6.67
N LEU A 9 10.92 12.34 -5.64
CA LEU A 9 11.66 11.08 -5.71
C LEU A 9 10.79 9.85 -5.44
N ARG A 10 9.70 9.98 -4.67
CA ARG A 10 8.82 8.85 -4.38
C ARG A 10 8.33 8.19 -5.68
N ARG A 11 8.61 6.90 -5.83
CA ARG A 11 8.19 6.05 -6.95
C ARG A 11 7.61 4.74 -6.43
N THR A 12 6.72 4.15 -7.21
CA THR A 12 6.25 2.78 -7.00
C THR A 12 7.37 1.81 -7.34
N ILE A 13 7.83 1.05 -6.36
CA ILE A 13 8.87 0.03 -6.54
C ILE A 13 8.20 -1.30 -6.90
N HIS A 14 8.69 -1.97 -7.93
CA HIS A 14 8.13 -3.24 -8.41
C HIS A 14 8.99 -4.46 -8.07
N SER A 15 10.28 -4.26 -7.87
CA SER A 15 11.23 -5.31 -7.52
C SER A 15 12.03 -4.89 -6.29
N PHE A 16 12.09 -5.77 -5.30
CA PHE A 16 12.73 -5.51 -4.02
C PHE A 16 13.97 -6.40 -3.87
N SER A 17 14.98 -5.86 -3.19
CA SER A 17 16.17 -6.62 -2.78
C SER A 17 15.90 -7.40 -1.50
N GLN A 18 16.81 -8.33 -1.18
CA GLN A 18 16.73 -9.11 0.07
C GLN A 18 17.15 -8.32 1.32
N LYS A 19 17.60 -7.06 1.16
CA LYS A 19 17.97 -6.19 2.28
C LYS A 19 16.75 -5.91 3.14
N LYS A 20 16.90 -6.10 4.46
CA LYS A 20 15.81 -5.89 5.43
C LYS A 20 15.69 -4.43 5.82
N VAL A 21 14.45 -3.97 5.96
CA VAL A 21 14.10 -2.71 6.59
C VAL A 21 13.84 -3.00 8.07
N THR A 22 14.36 -2.16 8.97
CA THR A 22 14.18 -2.33 10.41
C THR A 22 12.77 -1.92 10.84
N GLU A 23 12.26 -2.53 11.90
CA GLU A 23 10.93 -2.22 12.46
C GLU A 23 10.80 -0.74 12.85
N ASN A 24 11.84 -0.12 13.38
CA ASN A 24 11.82 1.30 13.76
C ASN A 24 11.50 2.23 12.58
N ILE A 25 11.94 1.90 11.37
CA ILE A 25 11.59 2.67 10.16
C ILE A 25 10.10 2.50 9.84
N ILE A 26 9.56 1.31 10.02
CA ILE A 26 8.13 1.03 9.81
C ILE A 26 7.28 1.77 10.85
N GLU A 27 7.62 1.65 12.13
CA GLU A 27 6.93 2.31 13.23
C GLU A 27 6.91 3.83 13.05
N ARG A 28 8.06 4.44 12.71
CA ARG A 28 8.14 5.87 12.39
C ARG A 28 7.26 6.26 11.20
N ALA A 29 7.23 5.44 10.14
CA ALA A 29 6.41 5.71 8.98
C ALA A 29 4.91 5.65 9.29
N ILE A 30 4.50 4.71 10.16
CA ILE A 30 3.12 4.61 10.65
C ILE A 30 2.78 5.78 11.59
N GLU A 31 3.71 6.19 12.46
CA GLU A 31 3.54 7.37 13.31
C GLU A 31 3.26 8.61 12.45
N LEU A 32 4.06 8.86 11.41
CA LEU A 32 3.87 10.01 10.51
C LEU A 32 2.60 9.89 9.66
N ALA A 33 2.15 8.69 9.34
CA ALA A 33 0.85 8.48 8.70
C ALA A 33 -0.29 9.03 9.56
N ASN A 34 -0.18 8.91 10.89
CA ASN A 34 -1.22 9.35 11.83
C ASN A 34 -1.43 10.89 11.87
N TYR A 35 -0.52 11.67 11.27
CA TYR A 35 -0.68 13.12 11.11
C TYR A 35 -1.46 13.52 9.84
N ALA A 36 -2.08 12.57 9.16
CA ALA A 36 -2.93 12.87 8.01
C ALA A 36 -4.17 13.67 8.41
N PRO A 37 -4.66 14.57 7.54
CA PRO A 37 -5.92 15.25 7.79
C PRO A 37 -7.06 14.24 7.84
N CYS A 38 -7.93 14.40 8.83
CA CYS A 38 -9.07 13.53 9.05
C CYS A 38 -10.31 14.34 9.36
N HIS A 39 -11.32 14.28 8.50
CA HIS A 39 -12.59 14.93 8.74
C HIS A 39 -13.27 14.28 9.96
N ARG A 40 -13.83 15.11 10.85
CA ARG A 40 -14.50 14.66 12.09
C ARG A 40 -13.62 13.87 13.07
N LEU A 41 -12.30 13.81 12.85
CA LEU A 41 -11.33 13.13 13.72
C LEU A 41 -11.69 11.65 13.97
N THR A 42 -12.20 10.98 12.95
CA THR A 42 -12.58 9.55 13.02
C THR A 42 -11.36 8.63 13.09
N PHE A 43 -10.18 9.09 12.58
CA PHE A 43 -8.93 8.31 12.50
C PHE A 43 -9.15 6.87 12.01
N PRO A 44 -9.71 6.71 10.79
CA PRO A 44 -10.27 5.44 10.33
C PRO A 44 -9.24 4.42 9.87
N TRP A 45 -7.97 4.82 9.71
CA TRP A 45 -6.91 3.95 9.20
C TRP A 45 -6.43 2.94 10.22
N ARG A 46 -6.13 1.73 9.74
CA ARG A 46 -5.38 0.71 10.48
C ARG A 46 -4.28 0.17 9.56
N PHE A 47 -3.17 -0.19 10.15
CA PHE A 47 -2.01 -0.75 9.45
C PHE A 47 -1.56 -2.03 10.14
N THR A 48 -1.62 -3.15 9.44
CA THR A 48 -1.23 -4.45 9.96
C THR A 48 -0.02 -4.97 9.19
N ASN A 49 1.14 -5.07 9.85
CA ASN A 49 2.32 -5.69 9.26
C ASN A 49 2.19 -7.21 9.39
N ILE A 50 2.01 -7.90 8.26
CA ILE A 50 1.71 -9.33 8.26
C ILE A 50 2.96 -10.20 8.28
N SER A 51 2.86 -11.35 8.94
CA SER A 51 3.94 -12.31 9.11
C SER A 51 4.36 -12.99 7.80
N ARG A 52 5.52 -13.60 7.80
CA ARG A 52 6.02 -14.38 6.66
C ARG A 52 5.06 -15.51 6.28
N SER A 53 4.53 -16.24 7.26
CA SER A 53 3.57 -17.32 7.03
C SER A 53 2.27 -16.84 6.37
N GLN A 54 1.73 -15.70 6.81
CA GLN A 54 0.57 -15.08 6.16
C GLN A 54 0.88 -14.68 4.72
N ARG A 55 2.08 -14.14 4.45
CA ARG A 55 2.51 -13.79 3.09
C ARG A 55 2.62 -15.02 2.19
N GLU A 56 3.05 -16.16 2.71
CA GLU A 56 3.09 -17.42 1.97
C GLU A 56 1.69 -17.94 1.61
N LEU A 57 0.72 -17.79 2.52
CA LEU A 57 -0.68 -18.09 2.24
C LEU A 57 -1.26 -17.12 1.20
N LEU A 58 -0.96 -15.83 1.29
CA LEU A 58 -1.37 -14.84 0.27
C LEU A 58 -0.75 -15.12 -1.10
N ALA A 59 0.48 -15.61 -1.16
CA ALA A 59 1.12 -16.00 -2.42
C ALA A 59 0.40 -17.19 -3.08
N LYS A 60 0.01 -18.18 -2.29
CA LYS A 60 -0.80 -19.31 -2.77
C LYS A 60 -2.16 -18.82 -3.28
N LEU A 61 -2.85 -18.01 -2.50
CA LEU A 61 -4.14 -17.43 -2.91
C LEU A 61 -4.01 -16.57 -4.18
N ALA A 62 -2.94 -15.78 -4.31
CA ALA A 62 -2.70 -14.97 -5.50
C ALA A 62 -2.49 -15.83 -6.75
N ILE A 63 -1.87 -16.99 -6.59
CA ILE A 63 -1.73 -17.99 -7.66
C ILE A 63 -3.11 -18.56 -8.02
N GLU A 64 -3.89 -19.01 -7.05
CA GLU A 64 -5.25 -19.53 -7.26
C GLU A 64 -6.12 -18.51 -8.03
N ILE A 65 -6.17 -17.27 -7.59
CA ILE A 65 -6.93 -16.19 -8.25
C ILE A 65 -6.46 -15.93 -9.69
N LYS A 66 -5.14 -16.07 -9.94
CA LYS A 66 -4.57 -15.78 -11.26
C LYS A 66 -4.81 -16.90 -12.27
N VAL A 67 -4.76 -18.13 -11.82
CA VAL A 67 -4.76 -19.32 -12.66
C VAL A 67 -6.18 -19.90 -12.81
N GLY A 68 -7.00 -19.84 -11.76
CA GLY A 68 -8.26 -20.58 -11.70
C GLY A 68 -7.97 -22.08 -11.87
N ASP A 69 -8.71 -22.74 -12.74
CA ASP A 69 -8.58 -24.19 -13.00
C ASP A 69 -7.42 -24.55 -13.95
N ARG A 70 -6.62 -23.59 -14.40
CA ARG A 70 -5.49 -23.82 -15.30
C ARG A 70 -4.22 -24.22 -14.55
N THR A 71 -3.36 -24.98 -15.20
CA THR A 71 -2.00 -25.23 -14.68
C THR A 71 -1.18 -23.96 -14.72
N ILE A 72 -0.40 -23.72 -13.65
CA ILE A 72 0.49 -22.57 -13.58
C ILE A 72 1.85 -22.91 -14.22
N ASP A 73 2.35 -22.00 -15.02
CA ASP A 73 3.73 -21.97 -15.48
C ASP A 73 4.66 -21.60 -14.30
N THR A 74 5.78 -22.30 -14.20
CA THR A 74 6.79 -22.11 -13.13
C THR A 74 7.35 -20.69 -13.10
N ALA A 75 7.52 -20.03 -14.25
CA ALA A 75 8.00 -18.65 -14.32
C ALA A 75 6.96 -17.68 -13.75
N LEU A 76 5.68 -17.88 -14.05
CA LEU A 76 4.60 -17.08 -13.48
C LEU A 76 4.48 -17.29 -11.97
N GLN A 77 4.60 -18.52 -11.49
CA GLN A 77 4.60 -18.83 -10.06
C GLN A 77 5.76 -18.14 -9.34
N ALA A 78 6.98 -18.23 -9.88
CA ALA A 78 8.15 -17.56 -9.32
C ALA A 78 7.95 -16.02 -9.26
N LYS A 79 7.37 -15.44 -10.30
CA LYS A 79 7.07 -14.00 -10.36
C LYS A 79 6.03 -13.58 -9.29
N ILE A 80 5.00 -14.37 -9.06
CA ILE A 80 3.99 -14.09 -8.02
C ILE A 80 4.63 -14.20 -6.63
N ASN A 81 5.40 -15.26 -6.40
CA ASN A 81 6.10 -15.47 -5.15
C ASN A 81 7.08 -14.34 -4.85
N SER A 82 7.94 -13.97 -5.80
CA SER A 82 8.88 -12.85 -5.66
C SER A 82 8.16 -11.55 -5.31
N LYS A 83 7.07 -11.24 -6.00
CA LYS A 83 6.27 -10.04 -5.72
C LYS A 83 5.77 -9.97 -4.27
N ILE A 84 5.39 -11.11 -3.68
CA ILE A 84 4.78 -11.17 -2.34
C ILE A 84 5.81 -11.41 -1.25
N LEU A 85 6.86 -12.17 -1.54
CA LEU A 85 7.79 -12.66 -0.54
C LEU A 85 9.11 -11.88 -0.46
N ASP A 86 9.55 -11.20 -1.54
CA ASP A 86 10.81 -10.45 -1.56
C ASP A 86 10.78 -9.12 -0.80
N PRO A 87 9.65 -8.34 -0.79
CA PRO A 87 9.59 -7.14 0.02
C PRO A 87 9.95 -7.42 1.48
N SER A 88 10.64 -6.50 2.14
CA SER A 88 10.99 -6.66 3.56
C SER A 88 9.75 -6.78 4.42
N HIS A 89 8.77 -5.90 4.19
CA HIS A 89 7.48 -5.90 4.88
C HIS A 89 6.32 -5.87 3.88
N LEU A 90 5.19 -6.38 4.33
CA LEU A 90 3.90 -6.21 3.69
C LEU A 90 2.89 -5.72 4.72
N ILE A 91 2.45 -4.49 4.55
CA ILE A 91 1.50 -3.85 5.44
C ILE A 91 0.13 -3.86 4.75
N VAL A 92 -0.87 -4.38 5.44
CA VAL A 92 -2.27 -4.28 5.03
C VAL A 92 -2.80 -2.97 5.58
N ALA A 93 -3.27 -2.11 4.69
CA ALA A 93 -3.95 -0.87 5.06
C ALA A 93 -5.45 -1.08 4.97
N THR A 94 -6.16 -0.78 6.06
CA THR A 94 -7.61 -0.85 6.13
C THR A 94 -8.21 0.47 6.56
N GLN A 95 -9.51 0.62 6.29
CA GLN A 95 -10.35 1.65 6.90
C GLN A 95 -11.42 1.01 7.77
N ILE A 96 -11.73 1.62 8.90
CA ILE A 96 -12.92 1.27 9.70
C ILE A 96 -14.16 1.58 8.87
N ILE A 97 -15.12 0.65 8.86
CA ILE A 97 -16.34 0.81 8.08
C ILE A 97 -17.26 1.81 8.77
N ALA A 98 -17.52 2.94 8.11
CA ALA A 98 -18.52 3.92 8.55
C ALA A 98 -19.94 3.47 8.18
N ASN A 99 -20.92 3.89 9.00
CA ASN A 99 -22.32 3.50 8.82
C ASN A 99 -22.99 4.09 7.56
N ASP A 100 -22.49 5.19 7.04
CA ASP A 100 -23.04 5.84 5.85
C ASP A 100 -21.98 6.01 4.75
N GLN A 101 -22.44 6.02 3.51
CA GLN A 101 -21.58 6.07 2.31
C GLN A 101 -20.75 7.34 2.21
N LYS A 102 -21.27 8.50 2.67
CA LYS A 102 -20.54 9.77 2.60
C LYS A 102 -19.35 9.74 3.55
N ASN A 103 -19.56 9.34 4.81
CA ASN A 103 -18.49 9.19 5.78
C ASN A 103 -17.46 8.16 5.32
N ARG A 104 -17.90 7.04 4.73
CA ARG A 104 -16.99 6.02 4.17
C ARG A 104 -16.07 6.57 3.09
N LEU A 105 -16.58 7.46 2.23
CA LEU A 105 -15.76 8.11 1.20
C LEU A 105 -14.79 9.13 1.79
N GLU A 106 -15.23 9.93 2.77
CA GLU A 106 -14.38 10.87 3.50
C GLU A 106 -13.26 10.14 4.26
N ASP A 107 -13.58 9.03 4.91
CA ASP A 107 -12.63 8.17 5.62
C ASP A 107 -11.62 7.51 4.65
N TYR A 108 -12.06 7.07 3.47
CA TYR A 108 -11.15 6.57 2.44
C TYR A 108 -10.16 7.64 1.98
N ALA A 109 -10.63 8.89 1.80
CA ALA A 109 -9.76 10.01 1.44
C ALA A 109 -8.73 10.29 2.55
N ALA A 110 -9.16 10.26 3.82
CA ALA A 110 -8.27 10.43 4.97
C ALA A 110 -7.23 9.29 5.04
N CYS A 111 -7.64 8.04 4.87
CA CYS A 111 -6.73 6.90 4.78
C CYS A 111 -5.73 7.03 3.63
N SER A 112 -6.16 7.54 2.48
CA SER A 112 -5.27 7.79 1.33
C SER A 112 -4.19 8.83 1.65
N CYS A 113 -4.54 9.88 2.41
CA CYS A 113 -3.58 10.86 2.92
C CYS A 113 -2.61 10.22 3.92
N ALA A 114 -3.10 9.38 4.82
CA ALA A 114 -2.27 8.66 5.78
C ALA A 114 -1.26 7.73 5.07
N ILE A 115 -1.72 6.97 4.07
CA ILE A 115 -0.84 6.16 3.23
C ILE A 115 0.21 7.03 2.53
N GLN A 116 -0.17 8.18 1.95
CA GLN A 116 0.80 9.06 1.31
C GLN A 116 1.86 9.56 2.29
N ASN A 117 1.50 9.94 3.51
CA ASN A 117 2.46 10.33 4.54
C ASN A 117 3.44 9.18 4.87
N LEU A 118 2.91 7.96 5.03
CA LEU A 118 3.72 6.75 5.23
C LEU A 118 4.73 6.56 4.09
N LEU A 119 4.29 6.66 2.83
CA LEU A 119 5.16 6.48 1.67
C LEU A 119 6.23 7.57 1.56
N LEU A 120 5.93 8.81 1.97
CA LEU A 120 6.89 9.91 2.00
C LEU A 120 7.91 9.74 3.13
N SER A 121 7.49 9.25 4.30
CA SER A 121 8.41 8.91 5.38
C SER A 121 9.39 7.81 4.98
N LEU A 122 8.91 6.76 4.32
CA LEU A 122 9.78 5.68 3.83
C LEU A 122 10.84 6.16 2.85
N ILE A 123 10.48 7.03 1.90
CA ILE A 123 11.47 7.55 0.93
C ILE A 123 12.50 8.47 1.57
N ASP A 124 12.15 9.17 2.64
CA ASP A 124 13.10 9.96 3.43
C ASP A 124 14.22 9.09 4.05
N GLU A 125 13.88 7.87 4.42
CA GLU A 125 14.80 6.82 4.92
C GLU A 125 15.49 6.03 3.78
N GLY A 126 15.28 6.41 2.52
CA GLY A 126 15.81 5.68 1.37
C GLY A 126 15.14 4.33 1.12
N VAL A 127 13.98 4.10 1.72
CA VAL A 127 13.19 2.87 1.58
C VAL A 127 12.15 3.03 0.49
N GLY A 128 12.10 2.05 -0.42
CA GLY A 128 11.10 2.00 -1.48
C GLY A 128 9.79 1.39 -1.03
N SER A 129 8.72 1.76 -1.70
CA SER A 129 7.39 1.26 -1.37
C SER A 129 6.48 1.18 -2.60
N LYS A 130 5.38 0.43 -2.42
CA LYS A 130 4.31 0.33 -3.41
C LYS A 130 2.97 0.15 -2.70
N TRP A 131 2.05 1.06 -2.92
CA TRP A 131 0.64 0.83 -2.61
C TRP A 131 -0.04 0.14 -3.79
N SER A 132 -0.72 -0.96 -3.54
CA SER A 132 -1.43 -1.70 -4.58
C SER A 132 -2.79 -2.20 -4.10
N THR A 133 -3.73 -2.18 -5.03
CA THR A 133 -5.08 -2.74 -4.91
C THR A 133 -5.24 -3.86 -5.94
N GLY A 134 -6.37 -4.53 -5.94
CA GLY A 134 -6.70 -5.57 -6.92
C GLY A 134 -7.44 -6.74 -6.29
N ARG A 135 -7.66 -7.82 -7.04
CA ARG A 135 -8.49 -8.95 -6.61
C ARG A 135 -8.10 -9.53 -5.24
N LEU A 136 -6.83 -9.50 -4.91
CA LEU A 136 -6.34 -10.01 -3.62
C LEU A 136 -6.86 -9.19 -2.44
N THR A 137 -7.09 -7.87 -2.59
CA THR A 137 -7.59 -7.02 -1.50
C THR A 137 -9.07 -7.21 -1.20
N THR A 138 -9.83 -7.72 -2.16
CA THR A 138 -11.30 -7.88 -2.06
C THR A 138 -11.74 -9.34 -1.86
N HIS A 139 -10.79 -10.28 -1.83
CA HIS A 139 -11.09 -11.70 -1.74
C HIS A 139 -11.34 -12.11 -0.28
N GLU A 140 -12.42 -12.86 0.01
CA GLU A 140 -12.80 -13.30 1.35
C GLU A 140 -11.65 -13.99 2.09
N LYS A 141 -11.01 -14.98 1.47
CA LYS A 141 -9.85 -15.67 2.05
C LYS A 141 -8.69 -14.74 2.43
N THR A 142 -8.59 -13.55 1.84
CA THR A 142 -7.59 -12.58 2.24
C THR A 142 -7.83 -12.09 3.65
N TYR A 143 -9.07 -11.75 3.98
CA TYR A 143 -9.46 -11.30 5.32
C TYR A 143 -9.17 -12.38 6.38
N GLU A 144 -9.46 -13.64 6.06
CA GLU A 144 -9.12 -14.78 6.93
C GLU A 144 -7.61 -14.91 7.14
N ILE A 145 -6.82 -14.87 6.06
CA ILE A 145 -5.35 -14.99 6.11
C ILE A 145 -4.72 -13.87 6.94
N VAL A 146 -5.19 -12.63 6.77
CA VAL A 146 -4.61 -11.47 7.47
C VAL A 146 -5.27 -11.21 8.82
N ASN A 147 -6.25 -12.01 9.20
CA ASN A 147 -6.98 -11.96 10.47
C ASN A 147 -7.66 -10.59 10.71
N ILE A 148 -8.39 -10.11 9.69
CA ILE A 148 -9.16 -8.86 9.73
C ILE A 148 -10.65 -9.22 9.58
N ASP A 149 -11.49 -8.64 10.42
CA ASP A 149 -12.93 -8.81 10.34
C ASP A 149 -13.53 -7.90 9.24
N PRO A 150 -14.08 -8.48 8.15
CA PRO A 150 -14.65 -7.70 7.05
C PRO A 150 -15.93 -6.94 7.42
N SER A 151 -16.54 -7.22 8.58
CA SER A 151 -17.68 -6.46 9.08
C SER A 151 -17.27 -5.15 9.78
N LEU A 152 -16.02 -5.05 10.22
CA LEU A 152 -15.47 -3.90 10.95
C LEU A 152 -14.51 -3.06 10.10
N GLU A 153 -13.75 -3.70 9.26
CA GLU A 153 -12.69 -3.06 8.47
C GLU A 153 -12.72 -3.47 7.00
N GLU A 154 -12.48 -2.52 6.12
CA GLU A 154 -12.31 -2.75 4.70
C GLU A 154 -10.85 -2.62 4.30
N ILE A 155 -10.30 -3.63 3.61
CA ILE A 155 -8.94 -3.56 3.06
C ILE A 155 -8.92 -2.58 1.89
N ILE A 156 -8.19 -1.46 2.04
CA ILE A 156 -8.02 -0.43 1.01
C ILE A 156 -6.73 -0.60 0.21
N GLY A 157 -5.86 -1.51 0.61
CA GLY A 157 -4.69 -1.88 -0.16
C GLY A 157 -3.59 -2.55 0.63
N PHE A 158 -2.61 -3.02 -0.12
CA PHE A 158 -1.35 -3.55 0.38
C PHE A 158 -0.22 -2.58 0.15
N ILE A 159 0.62 -2.37 1.15
CA ILE A 159 1.81 -1.53 1.09
C ILE A 159 3.03 -2.45 1.19
N TRP A 160 3.70 -2.63 0.06
CA TRP A 160 4.94 -3.40 -0.05
C TRP A 160 6.09 -2.46 0.30
N VAL A 161 6.96 -2.88 1.20
CA VAL A 161 8.06 -2.04 1.70
C VAL A 161 9.39 -2.79 1.61
N GLY A 162 10.41 -2.12 1.10
CA GLY A 162 11.75 -2.69 0.98
C GLY A 162 12.69 -1.81 0.18
N TYR A 163 13.93 -2.22 0.08
CA TYR A 163 14.90 -1.57 -0.80
C TYR A 163 14.75 -2.10 -2.22
N GLY A 164 14.76 -1.23 -3.20
CA GLY A 164 14.64 -1.61 -4.61
C GLY A 164 15.04 -0.49 -5.55
N ILE A 165 15.11 -0.80 -6.83
CA ILE A 165 15.48 0.15 -7.87
C ILE A 165 14.23 0.90 -8.31
N PRO A 166 14.20 2.25 -8.21
CA PRO A 166 13.08 3.02 -8.72
C PRO A 166 12.97 2.89 -10.24
N PRO A 167 11.76 2.85 -10.80
CA PRO A 167 11.57 2.81 -12.24
C PRO A 167 12.07 4.12 -12.89
N SER A 168 12.18 4.10 -14.21
CA SER A 168 12.53 5.27 -15.01
C SER A 168 11.60 6.47 -14.73
N LYS A 169 12.07 7.66 -15.05
CA LYS A 169 11.31 8.91 -14.85
C LYS A 169 9.93 8.84 -15.53
N ILE A 170 8.90 9.24 -14.80
CA ILE A 170 7.54 9.34 -15.32
C ILE A 170 7.29 10.80 -15.70
N ASN A 171 6.79 11.03 -16.91
CA ASN A 171 6.32 12.35 -17.32
C ASN A 171 5.02 12.67 -16.59
N ARG A 172 5.00 13.84 -15.96
CA ARG A 172 3.82 14.36 -15.27
C ARG A 172 3.12 15.40 -16.14
N PRO A 173 1.80 15.54 -16.03
CA PRO A 173 1.07 16.61 -16.69
C PRO A 173 1.66 17.98 -16.32
N THR A 174 1.56 18.94 -17.21
CA THR A 174 1.98 20.32 -16.90
C THR A 174 0.99 20.99 -15.95
N VAL A 175 1.44 22.00 -15.20
CA VAL A 175 0.55 22.76 -14.31
C VAL A 175 -0.65 23.32 -15.08
N LYS A 176 -0.45 23.80 -16.30
CA LYS A 176 -1.52 24.34 -17.16
C LYS A 176 -2.63 23.35 -17.48
N SER A 177 -2.34 22.05 -17.51
CA SER A 177 -3.33 21.01 -17.81
C SER A 177 -4.18 20.58 -16.62
N ILE A 178 -3.75 20.91 -15.39
CA ILE A 178 -4.41 20.48 -14.14
C ILE A 178 -4.90 21.64 -13.28
N PHE A 179 -4.47 22.85 -13.58
CA PHE A 179 -4.83 24.07 -12.85
C PHE A 179 -5.62 25.00 -13.76
N ARG A 180 -6.83 25.37 -13.33
CA ARG A 180 -7.71 26.32 -14.03
C ARG A 180 -7.81 27.59 -13.21
N ARG A 181 -7.76 28.73 -13.89
CA ARG A 181 -8.11 30.03 -13.33
C ARG A 181 -9.41 30.46 -14.00
N ASN A 182 -10.38 30.86 -13.20
CA ASN A 182 -11.54 31.54 -13.72
C ASN A 182 -11.16 33.01 -13.73
N ASP A 183 -10.70 33.51 -14.89
CA ASP A 183 -10.54 34.94 -15.11
C ASP A 183 -11.95 35.54 -15.19
N GLU A 184 -12.20 36.63 -14.44
CA GLU A 184 -13.45 37.38 -14.43
C GLU A 184 -13.72 38.03 -15.79
#